data_2ecfe4a1b79374c4fdcbbe71d4b9d95d
#
_entry.id   2ecfe4a1b79374c4fdcbbe71d4b9d95d
#
_cell.length_a   1.000
_cell.length_b   1.000
_cell.length_c   1.000
_cell.angle_alpha   90.00
_cell.angle_beta   90.00
_cell.angle_gamma   90.00
#
_symmetry.space_group_name_H-M   'P 1'
#
loop_
_entity.id
_entity.type
_entity.pdbx_description
1 polymer ?
#
loop_
_entity_poly.entity_id
_entity_poly.type
_entity_poly.pdbx_seq_one_letter_code
_entity_poly.pdbx_strand_id
1 'polypeptide(L)'
;MKKIALMMLVAVAAIACEKTPDIVPEIKITTTELTVPVEGNENLVIEFNSNVDWTAKVKEDIEWVTISPAKGAAGDAKITAVVDPTDQNEARKATIEITAGDKITEVVLTQAALPFFTVENALAIPTEGGSFDLAVSTNVPFNVTVEANDWLTVAKGEGKVTFTATEKTPNDARTAVATFTTEYELGGTVTVSQDGVCKLLWAIGMKDVMNRTARGPMFSTDEYWTGVSIAVYDGNVVVCAGDGSEPVILDKATGEKKGTIATGDFKPYTVRQDDAGNLVMANRLWNRWTAYGNWFRIAYLAPGSTEVKDIIKDVDEEYLGMSMNVRGDVTKNALIALPHNNGEYVNNVISLFPVTDGSALQANVTLDANYKGVGWAGPYFGGGVHNHPGLALVGSTIDAGAVSSCYDANLLQAIDLTSGATTVVVDTPLAGDYAGNFAPNGLDIREINGKQYLAVALSCFYPSTPPTVYLFDVESKQALYTWDDVELFDPQDAASTNYEYVQASVTMEAAEGGVVVYLIDKSSGTIAAKYFKL
;
A
#
# COMPACT_ATOMS: atom_id res chain seq x y z
N MET A 1 111.74 60.49 -71.68
CA MET A 1 112.48 60.76 -70.49
C MET A 1 111.50 61.52 -69.54
N LYS A 2 111.38 61.10 -68.43
CA LYS A 2 110.59 61.50 -67.27
C LYS A 2 109.28 60.68 -67.12
N LYS A 3 109.41 59.76 -66.13
CA LYS A 3 108.35 59.00 -65.57
C LYS A 3 107.59 59.78 -64.58
N ILE A 4 106.30 59.82 -64.67
CA ILE A 4 105.36 60.38 -63.66
C ILE A 4 104.67 59.18 -63.03
N ALA A 5 104.88 59.03 -61.71
CA ALA A 5 104.21 58.02 -60.93
C ALA A 5 102.88 58.53 -60.47
N LEU A 6 101.79 57.81 -60.72
CA LEU A 6 100.44 58.09 -60.24
C LEU A 6 100.17 57.32 -58.96
N MET A 7 99.99 58.00 -57.80
CA MET A 7 99.61 57.44 -56.52
C MET A 7 98.10 57.28 -56.45
N MET A 8 97.61 56.03 -56.44
CA MET A 8 96.20 55.76 -56.20
C MET A 8 95.93 55.73 -54.66
N LEU A 9 95.06 56.63 -54.20
CA LEU A 9 94.61 56.67 -52.86
C LEU A 9 93.38 55.75 -52.74
N VAL A 10 93.51 54.59 -52.06
CA VAL A 10 92.39 53.70 -51.77
C VAL A 10 91.72 54.20 -50.47
N ALA A 11 90.51 54.80 -50.59
CA ALA A 11 89.64 55.08 -49.42
C ALA A 11 88.92 53.80 -48.97
N VAL A 12 89.29 53.26 -47.85
CA VAL A 12 88.54 52.19 -47.18
C VAL A 12 87.32 52.82 -46.53
N ALA A 13 86.14 52.61 -47.05
CA ALA A 13 84.87 52.93 -46.39
C ALA A 13 84.65 51.82 -45.32
N ALA A 14 84.80 52.15 -44.06
CA ALA A 14 84.32 51.31 -42.99
C ALA A 14 82.79 51.35 -42.97
N ILE A 15 82.14 50.26 -43.46
CA ILE A 15 80.71 50.02 -43.21
C ILE A 15 80.54 49.68 -41.73
N ALA A 16 80.10 50.67 -40.95
CA ALA A 16 79.61 50.40 -39.63
C ALA A 16 78.32 49.59 -39.74
N CYS A 17 78.40 48.32 -39.38
CA CYS A 17 77.22 47.50 -39.22
C CYS A 17 76.54 47.98 -37.94
N GLU A 18 75.53 48.87 -38.06
CA GLU A 18 74.63 49.17 -36.96
C GLU A 18 73.92 47.86 -36.55
N LYS A 19 74.27 47.33 -35.36
CA LYS A 19 73.49 46.27 -34.76
C LYS A 19 72.07 46.81 -34.58
N THR A 20 71.11 46.31 -35.34
CA THR A 20 69.70 46.49 -35.04
C THR A 20 69.50 46.07 -33.60
N PRO A 21 68.91 46.87 -32.75
CA PRO A 21 68.63 46.47 -31.38
C PRO A 21 67.86 45.17 -31.37
N ASP A 22 68.35 44.18 -30.60
CA ASP A 22 67.65 42.91 -30.42
C ASP A 22 66.25 43.22 -29.89
N ILE A 23 65.22 43.03 -30.73
CA ILE A 23 63.81 43.19 -30.30
C ILE A 23 63.50 42.07 -29.31
N VAL A 24 63.27 42.44 -28.05
CA VAL A 24 62.76 41.50 -27.05
C VAL A 24 61.30 41.19 -27.39
N PRO A 25 60.97 39.94 -27.70
CA PRO A 25 59.60 39.59 -28.04
C PRO A 25 58.63 39.88 -26.88
N GLU A 26 57.48 40.50 -27.17
CA GLU A 26 56.42 40.84 -26.24
C GLU A 26 55.06 40.54 -26.83
N ILE A 27 54.15 39.96 -26.03
CA ILE A 27 52.74 39.76 -26.35
C ILE A 27 51.92 40.54 -25.30
N LYS A 28 51.09 41.47 -25.76
CA LYS A 28 50.15 42.21 -24.92
C LYS A 28 48.74 41.73 -25.19
N ILE A 29 48.14 41.07 -24.21
CA ILE A 29 46.76 40.56 -24.24
C ILE A 29 46.09 40.91 -22.91
N THR A 30 44.84 41.34 -22.97
CA THR A 30 44.08 41.74 -21.76
C THR A 30 43.18 40.67 -21.25
N THR A 31 42.76 39.73 -22.09
CA THR A 31 41.79 38.65 -21.76
C THR A 31 42.41 37.31 -22.08
N THR A 32 42.75 36.55 -21.02
CA THR A 32 43.34 35.22 -21.11
C THR A 32 42.39 34.11 -20.72
N GLU A 33 41.17 34.42 -20.27
CA GLU A 33 40.13 33.48 -19.96
C GLU A 33 38.82 33.91 -20.64
N LEU A 34 38.21 32.98 -21.40
CA LEU A 34 36.96 33.20 -22.12
C LEU A 34 35.96 32.12 -21.83
N THR A 35 34.71 32.50 -21.60
CA THR A 35 33.60 31.56 -21.39
C THR A 35 32.80 31.46 -22.68
N VAL A 36 32.47 30.24 -23.08
CA VAL A 36 31.68 29.94 -24.28
C VAL A 36 30.42 29.20 -23.84
N PRO A 37 29.25 29.56 -24.36
CA PRO A 37 28.00 28.87 -24.07
C PRO A 37 27.97 27.45 -24.69
N VAL A 38 26.94 26.69 -24.30
CA VAL A 38 26.72 25.29 -24.76
C VAL A 38 26.60 25.21 -26.29
N GLU A 39 25.94 26.19 -26.87
CA GLU A 39 25.68 26.29 -28.31
C GLU A 39 26.96 26.57 -29.14
N GLY A 40 28.08 26.78 -28.46
CA GLY A 40 29.32 27.13 -29.09
C GLY A 40 29.42 28.63 -29.44
N ASN A 41 30.35 28.97 -30.30
CA ASN A 41 30.52 30.32 -30.82
C ASN A 41 31.25 30.27 -32.15
N GLU A 42 30.62 30.76 -33.23
CA GLU A 42 31.21 30.76 -34.55
C GLU A 42 32.18 31.93 -34.77
N ASN A 43 32.26 32.91 -33.89
CA ASN A 43 33.06 34.12 -34.08
C ASN A 43 33.64 34.67 -32.74
N LEU A 44 34.29 33.80 -31.97
CA LEU A 44 34.95 34.21 -30.74
C LEU A 44 36.29 34.90 -31.05
N VAL A 45 36.37 36.20 -30.75
CA VAL A 45 37.51 37.03 -31.13
C VAL A 45 38.50 37.16 -29.95
N ILE A 46 39.78 36.93 -30.25
CA ILE A 46 40.92 37.12 -29.36
C ILE A 46 41.80 38.17 -29.95
N GLU A 47 41.88 39.36 -29.29
CA GLU A 47 42.69 40.48 -29.73
C GLU A 47 43.94 40.64 -28.87
N PHE A 48 45.08 40.87 -29.51
CA PHE A 48 46.35 41.07 -28.85
C PHE A 48 47.29 41.90 -29.73
N ASN A 49 48.39 42.37 -29.14
CA ASN A 49 49.45 43.03 -29.87
C ASN A 49 50.75 42.24 -29.70
N SER A 50 51.48 42.03 -30.79
CA SER A 50 52.82 41.42 -30.76
C SER A 50 53.80 42.32 -31.45
N ASN A 51 54.98 42.50 -30.86
CA ASN A 51 56.03 43.31 -31.46
C ASN A 51 56.93 42.56 -32.46
N VAL A 52 56.73 41.26 -32.64
CA VAL A 52 57.33 40.36 -33.63
C VAL A 52 56.27 39.47 -34.26
N ASP A 53 56.66 38.78 -35.37
CA ASP A 53 55.77 37.79 -35.98
C ASP A 53 55.36 36.74 -34.98
N TRP A 54 54.12 36.27 -35.08
CA TRP A 54 53.49 35.35 -34.14
C TRP A 54 52.88 34.13 -34.83
N THR A 55 52.72 33.05 -34.04
CA THR A 55 51.95 31.85 -34.39
C THR A 55 51.01 31.50 -33.27
N ALA A 56 49.87 30.85 -33.60
CA ALA A 56 48.94 30.32 -32.65
C ALA A 56 48.50 28.92 -33.01
N LYS A 57 48.20 28.13 -32.02
CA LYS A 57 47.66 26.77 -32.16
C LYS A 57 46.73 26.46 -30.98
N VAL A 58 45.81 25.50 -31.17
CA VAL A 58 45.13 24.83 -30.08
C VAL A 58 46.13 23.84 -29.48
N LYS A 59 46.32 23.88 -28.16
CA LYS A 59 47.40 23.12 -27.46
C LYS A 59 47.05 21.65 -27.35
N GLU A 60 45.78 21.36 -27.13
CA GLU A 60 45.22 20.02 -27.03
C GLU A 60 44.91 19.45 -28.41
N ASP A 61 45.01 18.13 -28.56
CA ASP A 61 44.60 17.44 -29.77
C ASP A 61 43.06 17.23 -29.73
N ILE A 62 42.35 18.28 -30.13
CA ILE A 62 40.86 18.34 -30.10
C ILE A 62 40.33 18.91 -31.39
N GLU A 63 39.14 18.47 -31.78
CA GLU A 63 38.50 18.90 -33.02
C GLU A 63 37.44 20.00 -32.86
N TRP A 64 36.93 20.21 -31.64
CA TRP A 64 35.83 21.11 -31.36
C TRP A 64 36.19 22.59 -31.26
N VAL A 65 37.47 22.95 -31.38
CA VAL A 65 37.96 24.32 -31.48
C VAL A 65 38.86 24.45 -32.67
N THR A 66 38.56 25.40 -33.53
CA THR A 66 39.42 25.78 -34.66
C THR A 66 39.74 27.28 -34.59
N ILE A 67 40.92 27.66 -35.06
CA ILE A 67 41.36 29.05 -35.01
C ILE A 67 41.84 29.56 -36.38
N SER A 68 41.60 30.84 -36.68
CA SER A 68 42.08 31.47 -37.88
C SER A 68 42.28 32.98 -37.68
N PRO A 69 43.38 33.59 -38.16
CA PRO A 69 44.57 32.94 -38.73
C PRO A 69 45.44 32.28 -37.62
N ALA A 70 46.25 31.28 -38.02
CA ALA A 70 47.17 30.61 -37.12
C ALA A 70 48.56 31.27 -37.06
N LYS A 71 48.79 32.36 -37.79
CA LYS A 71 50.02 33.18 -37.79
C LYS A 71 49.75 34.58 -38.35
N GLY A 72 50.62 35.54 -37.95
CA GLY A 72 50.58 36.89 -38.44
C GLY A 72 51.88 37.65 -38.24
N ALA A 73 51.94 38.85 -38.81
CA ALA A 73 53.08 39.78 -38.64
C ALA A 73 52.96 40.56 -37.33
N ALA A 74 54.05 41.20 -36.93
CA ALA A 74 54.09 42.14 -35.81
C ALA A 74 53.04 43.24 -35.95
N GLY A 75 52.42 43.66 -34.83
CA GLY A 75 51.41 44.69 -34.72
C GLY A 75 50.16 44.19 -33.97
N ASP A 76 49.06 44.94 -34.14
CA ASP A 76 47.77 44.55 -33.63
C ASP A 76 47.28 43.30 -34.38
N ALA A 77 46.88 42.31 -33.62
CA ALA A 77 46.51 41.00 -34.13
C ALA A 77 45.16 40.56 -33.62
N LYS A 78 44.51 39.75 -34.43
CA LYS A 78 43.18 39.17 -34.13
C LYS A 78 43.15 37.73 -34.56
N ILE A 79 42.73 36.83 -33.67
CA ILE A 79 42.41 35.45 -33.92
C ILE A 79 40.91 35.28 -33.76
N THR A 80 40.24 34.63 -34.68
CA THR A 80 38.88 34.17 -34.54
C THR A 80 38.91 32.67 -34.19
N ALA A 81 38.34 32.31 -33.08
CA ALA A 81 38.09 30.92 -32.73
C ALA A 81 36.65 30.54 -33.06
N VAL A 82 36.47 29.39 -33.67
CA VAL A 82 35.18 28.72 -33.83
C VAL A 82 35.13 27.57 -32.82
N VAL A 83 34.10 27.56 -32.01
CA VAL A 83 33.88 26.57 -30.95
C VAL A 83 32.57 25.86 -31.27
N ASP A 84 32.63 24.56 -31.48
CA ASP A 84 31.46 23.74 -31.78
C ASP A 84 30.53 23.61 -30.56
N PRO A 85 29.21 23.40 -30.75
CA PRO A 85 28.26 23.06 -29.69
C PRO A 85 28.71 21.84 -28.90
N THR A 86 28.23 21.69 -27.65
CA THR A 86 28.48 20.49 -26.83
C THR A 86 27.19 19.87 -26.35
N ASP A 87 27.15 18.55 -26.26
CA ASP A 87 26.12 17.73 -25.63
C ASP A 87 26.58 17.13 -24.29
N GLN A 88 27.77 17.56 -23.83
CA GLN A 88 28.38 17.02 -22.61
C GLN A 88 27.81 17.70 -21.37
N ASN A 89 27.55 16.90 -20.34
CA ASN A 89 27.09 17.35 -19.03
C ASN A 89 28.20 17.94 -18.15
N GLU A 90 29.42 17.94 -18.63
CA GLU A 90 30.59 18.53 -17.97
C GLU A 90 31.16 19.64 -18.84
N ALA A 91 31.63 20.70 -18.17
CA ALA A 91 32.32 21.79 -18.84
C ALA A 91 33.66 21.29 -19.42
N ARG A 92 33.97 21.72 -20.64
CA ARG A 92 35.23 21.35 -21.30
C ARG A 92 36.10 22.57 -21.54
N LYS A 93 37.40 22.37 -21.62
CA LYS A 93 38.38 23.43 -21.79
C LYS A 93 39.27 23.18 -23.01
N ALA A 94 39.68 24.27 -23.62
CA ALA A 94 40.70 24.30 -24.66
C ALA A 94 41.65 25.44 -24.39
N THR A 95 42.93 25.27 -24.73
CA THR A 95 43.95 26.29 -24.57
C THR A 95 44.48 26.72 -25.96
N ILE A 96 44.38 28.02 -26.27
CA ILE A 96 45.02 28.60 -27.44
C ILE A 96 46.37 29.15 -26.98
N GLU A 97 47.45 28.57 -27.51
CA GLU A 97 48.81 28.97 -27.28
C GLU A 97 49.23 29.97 -28.37
N ILE A 98 49.62 31.19 -28.00
CA ILE A 98 50.15 32.25 -28.88
C ILE A 98 51.62 32.36 -28.60
N THR A 99 52.44 32.20 -29.61
CA THR A 99 53.90 32.24 -29.54
C THR A 99 54.47 33.37 -30.38
N ALA A 100 55.29 34.23 -29.83
CA ALA A 100 56.00 35.31 -30.50
C ALA A 100 57.49 35.28 -30.11
N GLY A 101 58.35 34.86 -31.00
CA GLY A 101 59.76 34.60 -30.65
C GLY A 101 59.86 33.54 -29.54
N ASP A 102 60.43 33.91 -28.38
CA ASP A 102 60.56 33.04 -27.23
C ASP A 102 59.43 33.21 -26.17
N LYS A 103 58.49 34.14 -26.45
CA LYS A 103 57.35 34.39 -25.58
C LYS A 103 56.17 33.54 -25.93
N ILE A 104 55.52 32.96 -24.90
CA ILE A 104 54.28 32.19 -25.02
C ILE A 104 53.24 32.81 -24.10
N THR A 105 52.03 32.95 -24.61
CA THR A 105 50.85 33.35 -23.84
C THR A 105 49.72 32.37 -24.15
N GLU A 106 49.02 31.97 -23.11
CA GLU A 106 47.87 31.04 -23.22
C GLU A 106 46.56 31.76 -23.02
N VAL A 107 45.58 31.45 -23.84
CA VAL A 107 44.17 31.86 -23.68
C VAL A 107 43.35 30.61 -23.44
N VAL A 108 42.70 30.52 -22.26
CA VAL A 108 41.88 29.36 -21.88
C VAL A 108 40.42 29.64 -22.27
N LEU A 109 39.87 28.77 -23.09
CA LEU A 109 38.43 28.71 -23.37
C LEU A 109 37.78 27.70 -22.46
N THR A 110 36.72 28.10 -21.75
CA THR A 110 35.88 27.20 -20.95
C THR A 110 34.49 27.18 -21.55
N GLN A 111 34.09 26.06 -22.16
CA GLN A 111 32.73 25.90 -22.66
C GLN A 111 31.84 25.33 -21.54
N ALA A 112 30.68 25.96 -21.36
CA ALA A 112 29.69 25.54 -20.37
C ALA A 112 29.17 24.11 -20.66
N ALA A 113 28.86 23.38 -19.62
CA ALA A 113 28.21 22.07 -19.70
C ALA A 113 26.75 22.20 -20.13
N LEU A 114 26.24 21.20 -20.85
CA LEU A 114 24.80 21.10 -21.10
C LEU A 114 24.06 20.99 -19.75
N PRO A 115 23.12 21.89 -19.45
CA PRO A 115 22.31 21.79 -18.26
C PRO A 115 21.55 20.46 -18.20
N PHE A 116 21.56 19.80 -17.05
CA PHE A 116 20.76 18.60 -16.83
C PHE A 116 20.22 18.54 -15.41
N PHE A 117 19.12 17.83 -15.25
CA PHE A 117 18.48 17.54 -13.97
C PHE A 117 17.81 16.18 -14.03
N THR A 118 18.09 15.33 -13.05
CA THR A 118 17.50 13.98 -12.93
C THR A 118 17.19 13.69 -11.47
N VAL A 119 16.00 13.20 -11.23
CA VAL A 119 15.51 12.73 -9.93
C VAL A 119 14.55 11.56 -10.16
N GLU A 120 14.49 10.60 -9.25
CA GLU A 120 13.47 9.55 -9.28
C GLU A 120 12.08 10.17 -9.04
N ASN A 121 11.05 9.59 -9.65
CA ASN A 121 9.69 10.15 -9.62
C ASN A 121 8.83 9.70 -8.43
N ALA A 122 9.34 8.81 -7.57
CA ALA A 122 8.64 8.29 -6.42
C ALA A 122 9.58 8.05 -5.22
N LEU A 123 9.07 8.27 -4.02
CA LEU A 123 9.72 7.94 -2.76
C LEU A 123 8.69 7.35 -1.80
N ALA A 124 8.90 6.11 -1.36
CA ALA A 124 8.09 5.47 -0.33
C ALA A 124 8.73 5.67 1.05
N ILE A 125 7.93 6.12 2.01
CA ILE A 125 8.35 6.36 3.40
C ILE A 125 7.59 5.38 4.30
N PRO A 126 8.27 4.71 5.24
CA PRO A 126 7.60 3.84 6.22
C PRO A 126 6.60 4.58 7.10
N THR A 127 5.67 3.83 7.67
CA THR A 127 4.63 4.34 8.57
C THR A 127 5.19 5.12 9.77
N GLU A 128 6.33 4.69 10.31
CA GLU A 128 6.99 5.31 11.45
C GLU A 128 7.52 6.72 11.15
N GLY A 129 7.52 7.10 9.87
CA GLY A 129 8.10 8.38 9.46
C GLY A 129 9.62 8.39 9.55
N GLY A 130 10.19 9.56 9.72
CA GLY A 130 11.63 9.76 9.77
C GLY A 130 12.16 10.56 8.58
N SER A 131 13.47 10.58 8.41
CA SER A 131 14.16 11.34 7.37
C SER A 131 14.74 10.41 6.32
N PHE A 132 14.44 10.68 5.03
CA PHE A 132 14.83 9.87 3.88
C PHE A 132 15.47 10.75 2.81
N ASP A 133 16.60 10.34 2.33
CA ASP A 133 17.33 11.05 1.29
C ASP A 133 16.94 10.53 -0.09
N LEU A 134 16.63 11.47 -0.99
CA LEU A 134 16.44 11.22 -2.41
C LEU A 134 17.60 11.83 -3.17
N ALA A 135 18.31 11.04 -3.94
CA ALA A 135 19.43 11.51 -4.76
C ALA A 135 18.94 12.40 -5.90
N VAL A 136 19.65 13.50 -6.10
CA VAL A 136 19.44 14.42 -7.22
C VAL A 136 20.74 14.55 -8.00
N SER A 137 20.69 14.24 -9.28
CA SER A 137 21.82 14.41 -10.19
C SER A 137 21.58 15.64 -11.07
N THR A 138 22.45 16.65 -10.94
CA THR A 138 22.31 17.92 -11.66
C THR A 138 23.62 18.69 -11.68
N ASN A 139 23.82 19.49 -12.74
CA ASN A 139 24.91 20.48 -12.80
C ASN A 139 24.39 21.93 -12.70
N VAL A 140 23.10 22.11 -12.44
CA VAL A 140 22.47 23.44 -12.31
C VAL A 140 21.78 23.60 -10.96
N PRO A 141 21.63 24.82 -10.46
CA PRO A 141 20.84 25.10 -9.26
C PRO A 141 19.38 24.72 -9.47
N PHE A 142 18.74 24.17 -8.44
CA PHE A 142 17.33 23.83 -8.45
C PHE A 142 16.62 24.31 -7.19
N ASN A 143 15.30 24.42 -7.26
CA ASN A 143 14.42 24.61 -6.13
C ASN A 143 13.53 23.36 -5.96
N VAL A 144 13.12 23.10 -4.72
CA VAL A 144 12.15 22.05 -4.40
C VAL A 144 11.08 22.61 -3.49
N THR A 145 9.83 22.31 -3.79
CA THR A 145 8.66 22.68 -2.99
C THR A 145 7.78 21.46 -2.82
N VAL A 146 7.11 21.36 -1.67
CA VAL A 146 6.09 20.35 -1.41
C VAL A 146 4.78 21.08 -1.24
N GLU A 147 3.69 20.51 -1.77
CA GLU A 147 2.35 21.03 -1.52
C GLU A 147 2.10 21.17 -0.01
N ALA A 148 1.35 22.19 0.36
CA ALA A 148 1.08 22.47 1.77
C ALA A 148 0.41 21.28 2.46
N ASN A 149 1.07 20.72 3.45
CA ASN A 149 0.60 19.60 4.27
C ASN A 149 1.23 19.71 5.67
N ASP A 150 0.75 18.91 6.60
CA ASP A 150 1.16 18.93 8.01
C ASP A 150 2.12 17.78 8.40
N TRP A 151 2.51 16.96 7.44
CA TRP A 151 3.23 15.73 7.74
C TRP A 151 4.59 15.56 7.05
N LEU A 152 4.83 16.28 5.95
CA LEU A 152 6.03 16.13 5.13
C LEU A 152 6.76 17.48 5.02
N THR A 153 8.02 17.48 5.37
CA THR A 153 8.92 18.62 5.15
C THR A 153 10.07 18.22 4.25
N VAL A 154 10.67 19.21 3.59
CA VAL A 154 11.77 18.98 2.65
C VAL A 154 12.93 19.91 2.95
N ALA A 155 14.14 19.36 2.89
CA ALA A 155 15.39 20.11 3.02
C ALA A 155 16.34 19.76 1.88
N LYS A 156 16.93 20.80 1.25
CA LYS A 156 17.91 20.63 0.18
C LYS A 156 19.29 20.39 0.76
N GLY A 157 20.00 19.38 0.24
CA GLY A 157 21.39 19.06 0.50
C GLY A 157 22.25 19.07 -0.76
N GLU A 158 23.52 18.76 -0.64
CA GLU A 158 24.42 18.57 -1.77
C GLU A 158 24.16 17.20 -2.41
N GLY A 159 23.79 17.19 -3.69
CA GLY A 159 23.47 15.97 -4.44
C GLY A 159 22.25 15.20 -3.96
N LYS A 160 21.44 15.75 -3.06
CA LYS A 160 20.26 15.09 -2.51
C LYS A 160 19.22 16.08 -1.98
N VAL A 161 18.03 15.55 -1.77
CA VAL A 161 16.97 16.21 -1.01
C VAL A 161 16.55 15.27 0.11
N THR A 162 16.46 15.79 1.33
CA THR A 162 16.00 15.03 2.50
C THR A 162 14.53 15.36 2.75
N PHE A 163 13.68 14.34 2.69
CA PHE A 163 12.28 14.38 3.09
C PHE A 163 12.15 13.90 4.52
N THR A 164 11.49 14.67 5.38
CA THR A 164 11.21 14.28 6.76
C THR A 164 9.71 14.21 6.95
N ALA A 165 9.22 13.00 7.24
CA ALA A 165 7.83 12.72 7.49
C ALA A 165 7.56 12.45 8.96
N THR A 166 6.41 12.90 9.46
CA THR A 166 5.91 12.50 10.78
C THR A 166 5.42 11.06 10.75
N GLU A 167 5.36 10.41 11.90
CA GLU A 167 4.70 9.12 12.05
C GLU A 167 3.25 9.20 11.55
N LYS A 168 2.79 8.17 10.86
CA LYS A 168 1.41 8.05 10.40
C LYS A 168 0.58 7.28 11.42
N THR A 169 -0.33 7.97 12.07
CA THR A 169 -1.33 7.41 12.99
C THR A 169 -2.71 7.93 12.62
N PRO A 170 -3.78 7.17 12.69
CA PRO A 170 -4.01 5.86 12.08
C PRO A 170 -4.60 5.97 10.67
N ASN A 171 -4.74 4.89 9.97
CA ASN A 171 -5.54 4.60 8.80
C ASN A 171 -4.82 4.81 7.46
N ASP A 172 -5.36 5.45 6.46
CA ASP A 172 -4.98 5.29 5.06
C ASP A 172 -3.57 5.79 4.71
N ALA A 173 -2.99 5.22 3.67
CA ALA A 173 -1.79 5.77 3.06
C ALA A 173 -1.99 7.24 2.69
N ARG A 174 -0.94 8.06 2.81
CA ARG A 174 -0.96 9.46 2.41
C ARG A 174 0.10 9.74 1.37
N THR A 175 -0.17 10.70 0.51
CA THR A 175 0.75 11.11 -0.54
C THR A 175 0.92 12.62 -0.55
N ALA A 176 2.07 13.08 -0.99
CA ALA A 176 2.33 14.48 -1.29
C ALA A 176 3.19 14.57 -2.54
N VAL A 177 3.07 15.66 -3.28
CA VAL A 177 3.86 15.89 -4.48
C VAL A 177 4.94 16.93 -4.18
N ALA A 178 6.19 16.56 -4.41
CA ALA A 178 7.32 17.47 -4.40
C ALA A 178 7.61 17.90 -5.85
N THR A 179 7.73 19.21 -6.07
CA THR A 179 8.00 19.79 -7.39
C THR A 179 9.41 20.39 -7.40
N PHE A 180 10.20 19.98 -8.39
CA PHE A 180 11.55 20.45 -8.62
C PHE A 180 11.55 21.37 -9.84
N THR A 181 12.24 22.50 -9.72
CA THR A 181 12.34 23.50 -10.80
C THR A 181 13.76 24.03 -10.92
N THR A 182 14.20 24.35 -12.15
CA THR A 182 15.46 25.03 -12.43
C THR A 182 15.18 26.27 -13.29
N GLU A 183 16.17 27.13 -13.46
CA GLU A 183 16.10 28.29 -14.37
C GLU A 183 16.09 27.89 -15.86
N TYR A 184 16.44 26.64 -16.17
CA TYR A 184 16.50 26.10 -17.53
C TYR A 184 15.22 25.35 -17.92
N GLU A 185 14.12 25.52 -17.19
CA GLU A 185 12.86 24.78 -17.39
C GLU A 185 13.01 23.25 -17.24
N LEU A 186 14.12 22.82 -16.66
CA LEU A 186 14.33 21.44 -16.25
C LEU A 186 13.72 21.23 -14.88
N GLY A 187 13.30 20.00 -14.61
CA GLY A 187 12.72 19.68 -13.31
C GLY A 187 11.89 18.40 -13.38
N GLY A 188 11.00 18.23 -12.42
CA GLY A 188 10.13 17.08 -12.37
C GLY A 188 9.31 17.06 -11.09
N THR A 189 8.47 16.06 -10.96
CA THR A 189 7.69 15.82 -9.76
C THR A 189 8.07 14.49 -9.14
N VAL A 190 8.06 14.45 -7.82
CA VAL A 190 8.27 13.25 -7.02
C VAL A 190 7.02 13.02 -6.19
N THR A 191 6.38 11.87 -6.38
CA THR A 191 5.30 11.44 -5.49
C THR A 191 5.91 10.80 -4.26
N VAL A 192 5.75 11.45 -3.12
CA VAL A 192 6.15 10.90 -1.82
C VAL A 192 4.94 10.22 -1.22
N SER A 193 5.04 8.92 -0.97
CA SER A 193 3.98 8.11 -0.34
C SER A 193 4.44 7.63 1.03
N GLN A 194 3.51 7.60 1.97
CA GLN A 194 3.71 6.97 3.27
C GLN A 194 2.58 5.98 3.51
N ASP A 195 2.95 4.72 3.73
CA ASP A 195 1.97 3.68 3.99
C ASP A 195 1.25 3.96 5.31
N GLY A 196 -0.05 3.67 5.31
CA GLY A 196 -0.83 3.64 6.55
C GLY A 196 -0.51 2.38 7.35
N VAL A 197 -0.89 2.38 8.63
CA VAL A 197 -0.93 1.17 9.45
C VAL A 197 -2.03 0.21 8.98
N CYS A 198 -2.97 0.73 8.17
CA CYS A 198 -4.05 -0.02 7.54
C CYS A 198 -4.05 0.28 6.05
N LYS A 199 -4.32 -0.76 5.24
CA LYS A 199 -4.41 -0.62 3.79
C LYS A 199 -5.62 -1.40 3.28
N LEU A 200 -6.60 -0.69 2.69
CA LEU A 200 -7.65 -1.36 1.93
C LEU A 200 -7.00 -2.10 0.75
N LEU A 201 -7.18 -3.40 0.68
CA LEU A 201 -6.66 -4.22 -0.41
C LEU A 201 -7.64 -4.23 -1.59
N TRP A 202 -8.90 -4.47 -1.29
CA TRP A 202 -10.00 -4.43 -2.26
C TRP A 202 -11.35 -4.35 -1.54
N ALA A 203 -12.35 -3.83 -2.25
CA ALA A 203 -13.76 -3.86 -1.86
C ALA A 203 -14.62 -4.09 -3.10
N ILE A 204 -15.66 -4.92 -2.97
CA ILE A 204 -16.57 -5.29 -4.05
C ILE A 204 -18.01 -5.38 -3.55
N GLY A 205 -18.97 -5.18 -4.44
CA GLY A 205 -20.38 -5.38 -4.15
C GLY A 205 -20.77 -6.85 -4.08
N MET A 206 -21.53 -7.25 -3.07
CA MET A 206 -22.06 -8.62 -2.96
C MET A 206 -22.83 -9.04 -4.22
N LYS A 207 -23.63 -8.13 -4.78
CA LYS A 207 -24.43 -8.38 -6.01
C LYS A 207 -23.58 -8.70 -7.24
N ASP A 208 -22.32 -8.26 -7.27
CA ASP A 208 -21.44 -8.44 -8.42
C ASP A 208 -20.86 -9.87 -8.47
N VAL A 209 -20.80 -10.54 -7.34
CA VAL A 209 -20.19 -11.88 -7.21
C VAL A 209 -21.18 -12.95 -6.76
N MET A 210 -22.15 -12.58 -5.95
CA MET A 210 -23.23 -13.43 -5.46
C MET A 210 -24.52 -12.93 -6.11
N ASN A 211 -25.36 -13.80 -6.62
CA ASN A 211 -26.63 -13.38 -7.22
C ASN A 211 -27.64 -12.92 -6.14
N ARG A 212 -27.17 -12.03 -5.27
CA ARG A 212 -27.90 -11.54 -4.11
C ARG A 212 -27.61 -10.07 -3.89
N THR A 213 -28.66 -9.29 -3.72
CA THR A 213 -28.58 -7.91 -3.21
C THR A 213 -28.62 -7.93 -1.68
N ALA A 214 -28.22 -6.86 -1.02
CA ALA A 214 -28.44 -6.67 0.42
C ALA A 214 -29.92 -6.90 0.81
N ARG A 215 -30.82 -6.67 -0.15
CA ARG A 215 -32.21 -7.07 -0.13
C ARG A 215 -32.34 -8.34 -0.97
N GLY A 216 -32.35 -9.51 -0.36
CA GLY A 216 -32.97 -10.68 -0.99
C GLY A 216 -34.44 -10.35 -1.32
N PRO A 217 -35.10 -11.10 -2.22
CA PRO A 217 -36.52 -10.91 -2.45
C PRO A 217 -37.26 -11.02 -1.11
N MET A 218 -37.77 -9.90 -0.64
CA MET A 218 -38.35 -9.65 0.69
C MET A 218 -39.61 -10.47 1.02
N PHE A 219 -39.92 -11.55 0.32
CA PHE A 219 -41.25 -12.13 0.31
C PHE A 219 -41.37 -13.61 0.63
N SER A 220 -40.23 -14.31 0.93
CA SER A 220 -40.37 -15.59 1.61
C SER A 220 -40.09 -15.38 3.10
N THR A 221 -41.00 -15.83 3.93
CA THR A 221 -40.90 -15.79 5.39
C THR A 221 -39.66 -16.54 5.93
N ASP A 222 -38.95 -17.22 5.06
CA ASP A 222 -37.77 -18.04 5.37
C ASP A 222 -36.44 -17.33 5.11
N GLU A 223 -36.44 -16.17 4.41
CA GLU A 223 -35.23 -15.44 4.01
C GLU A 223 -34.76 -14.38 5.01
N TYR A 224 -35.62 -13.98 5.94
CA TYR A 224 -35.27 -12.98 6.96
C TYR A 224 -34.07 -13.34 7.83
N TRP A 225 -33.82 -14.62 8.00
CA TRP A 225 -32.87 -15.17 8.96
C TRP A 225 -31.58 -15.70 8.31
N THR A 226 -31.35 -15.40 7.06
CA THR A 226 -30.17 -15.89 6.36
C THR A 226 -28.94 -15.06 6.66
N GLY A 227 -27.98 -15.66 7.33
CA GLY A 227 -26.66 -15.06 7.58
C GLY A 227 -25.78 -15.04 6.34
N VAL A 228 -24.76 -14.20 6.39
CA VAL A 228 -23.63 -14.28 5.47
C VAL A 228 -22.40 -14.77 6.23
N SER A 229 -21.50 -15.47 5.56
CA SER A 229 -20.26 -15.92 6.18
C SER A 229 -19.10 -15.89 5.21
N ILE A 230 -17.90 -15.79 5.77
CA ILE A 230 -16.65 -15.68 5.03
C ILE A 230 -15.58 -16.56 5.68
N ALA A 231 -14.75 -17.20 4.86
CA ALA A 231 -13.63 -18.00 5.32
C ALA A 231 -12.46 -17.88 4.36
N VAL A 232 -11.24 -18.03 4.86
CA VAL A 232 -10.06 -18.27 4.01
C VAL A 232 -10.00 -19.77 3.73
N TYR A 233 -9.80 -20.15 2.47
CA TYR A 233 -9.72 -21.55 2.08
C TYR A 233 -8.89 -21.75 0.83
N ASP A 234 -7.93 -22.64 0.88
CA ASP A 234 -7.07 -23.06 -0.25
C ASP A 234 -6.49 -21.87 -1.05
N GLY A 235 -5.93 -20.90 -0.33
CA GLY A 235 -5.31 -19.70 -0.90
C GLY A 235 -6.30 -18.68 -1.48
N ASN A 236 -7.60 -18.83 -1.23
CA ASN A 236 -8.67 -17.95 -1.69
C ASN A 236 -9.52 -17.49 -0.50
N VAL A 237 -10.45 -16.58 -0.79
CA VAL A 237 -11.55 -16.23 0.12
C VAL A 237 -12.82 -16.91 -0.38
N VAL A 238 -13.56 -17.52 0.53
CA VAL A 238 -14.85 -18.16 0.23
C VAL A 238 -15.94 -17.41 0.97
N VAL A 239 -16.98 -17.02 0.25
CA VAL A 239 -18.16 -16.35 0.81
C VAL A 239 -19.41 -17.19 0.59
N CYS A 240 -20.26 -17.23 1.62
CA CYS A 240 -21.53 -17.94 1.61
C CYS A 240 -22.68 -16.95 1.81
N ALA A 241 -23.67 -17.01 0.94
CA ALA A 241 -24.83 -16.13 0.97
C ALA A 241 -25.85 -16.49 2.05
N GLY A 242 -25.71 -17.64 2.70
CA GLY A 242 -26.63 -18.11 3.73
C GLY A 242 -28.03 -18.46 3.23
N ASP A 243 -28.20 -18.74 1.95
CA ASP A 243 -29.44 -19.07 1.28
C ASP A 243 -29.45 -20.49 0.66
N GLY A 244 -28.44 -21.27 0.99
CA GLY A 244 -28.27 -22.62 0.44
C GLY A 244 -27.68 -22.65 -0.97
N SER A 245 -27.27 -21.52 -1.53
CA SER A 245 -26.52 -21.49 -2.78
C SER A 245 -25.08 -21.95 -2.59
N GLU A 246 -24.44 -22.35 -3.69
CA GLU A 246 -23.02 -22.73 -3.66
C GLU A 246 -22.14 -21.57 -3.18
N PRO A 247 -21.19 -21.80 -2.24
CA PRO A 247 -20.26 -20.76 -1.82
C PRO A 247 -19.40 -20.25 -2.98
N VAL A 248 -19.16 -18.96 -3.02
CA VAL A 248 -18.40 -18.27 -4.06
C VAL A 248 -16.93 -18.21 -3.67
N ILE A 249 -16.06 -18.53 -4.60
CA ILE A 249 -14.59 -18.42 -4.47
C ILE A 249 -14.15 -17.08 -5.05
N LEU A 250 -13.44 -16.29 -4.24
CA LEU A 250 -12.84 -15.02 -4.63
C LEU A 250 -11.32 -15.13 -4.57
N ASP A 251 -10.64 -14.46 -5.50
CA ASP A 251 -9.19 -14.25 -5.40
C ASP A 251 -8.89 -13.39 -4.17
N LYS A 252 -8.02 -13.86 -3.28
CA LYS A 252 -7.77 -13.16 -2.02
C LYS A 252 -7.00 -11.85 -2.18
N ALA A 253 -6.28 -11.67 -3.29
CA ALA A 253 -5.50 -10.46 -3.54
C ALA A 253 -6.32 -9.35 -4.25
N THR A 254 -7.34 -9.73 -5.03
CA THR A 254 -8.09 -8.79 -5.87
C THR A 254 -9.59 -8.74 -5.57
N GLY A 255 -10.13 -9.73 -4.87
CA GLY A 255 -11.57 -9.89 -4.67
C GLY A 255 -12.33 -10.42 -5.90
N GLU A 256 -11.66 -10.67 -7.03
CA GLU A 256 -12.31 -11.16 -8.24
C GLU A 256 -12.90 -12.56 -8.05
N LYS A 257 -14.10 -12.77 -8.59
CA LYS A 257 -14.75 -14.09 -8.58
C LYS A 257 -14.02 -15.09 -9.45
N LYS A 258 -13.59 -16.19 -8.85
CA LYS A 258 -12.95 -17.33 -9.53
C LYS A 258 -13.92 -18.46 -9.89
N GLY A 259 -15.01 -18.60 -9.14
CA GLY A 259 -15.98 -19.67 -9.34
C GLY A 259 -16.83 -19.93 -8.12
N THR A 260 -17.37 -21.14 -8.02
CA THR A 260 -18.15 -21.63 -6.88
C THR A 260 -17.65 -23.00 -6.43
N ILE A 261 -17.99 -23.36 -5.19
CA ILE A 261 -17.77 -24.71 -4.66
C ILE A 261 -19.00 -25.56 -4.93
N ALA A 262 -18.84 -26.56 -5.77
CA ALA A 262 -19.90 -27.51 -6.01
C ALA A 262 -20.19 -28.35 -4.74
N THR A 263 -21.36 -28.17 -4.14
CA THR A 263 -21.77 -28.82 -2.90
C THR A 263 -22.78 -29.94 -3.08
N GLY A 264 -23.19 -30.20 -4.33
CA GLY A 264 -24.15 -31.25 -4.65
C GLY A 264 -25.53 -31.04 -4.00
N ASP A 265 -25.96 -31.98 -3.21
CA ASP A 265 -27.21 -31.92 -2.45
C ASP A 265 -27.08 -31.16 -1.12
N PHE A 266 -25.86 -30.88 -0.69
CA PHE A 266 -25.61 -30.08 0.50
C PHE A 266 -25.92 -28.59 0.24
N LYS A 267 -26.69 -27.98 1.12
CA LYS A 267 -27.09 -26.57 1.02
C LYS A 267 -26.46 -25.75 2.13
N PRO A 268 -25.25 -25.20 1.94
CA PRO A 268 -24.55 -24.49 2.98
C PRO A 268 -25.21 -23.15 3.33
N TYR A 269 -25.26 -22.83 4.61
CA TYR A 269 -25.70 -21.55 5.15
C TYR A 269 -24.58 -20.79 5.86
N THR A 270 -23.58 -21.51 6.34
CA THR A 270 -22.39 -20.91 6.93
C THR A 270 -21.15 -21.69 6.56
N VAL A 271 -20.03 -20.96 6.47
CA VAL A 271 -18.69 -21.50 6.20
C VAL A 271 -17.71 -21.01 7.25
N ARG A 272 -16.77 -21.87 7.65
CA ARG A 272 -15.62 -21.52 8.50
C ARG A 272 -14.41 -22.33 8.07
N GLN A 273 -13.22 -21.81 8.33
CA GLN A 273 -11.98 -22.57 8.21
C GLN A 273 -11.62 -23.18 9.57
N ASP A 274 -11.29 -24.48 9.59
CA ASP A 274 -10.69 -25.11 10.77
C ASP A 274 -9.18 -24.82 10.90
N ASP A 275 -8.55 -25.31 11.97
CA ASP A 275 -7.12 -25.06 12.21
C ASP A 275 -6.19 -25.81 11.25
N ALA A 276 -6.71 -26.77 10.49
CA ALA A 276 -5.98 -27.51 9.47
C ALA A 276 -6.20 -26.97 8.04
N GLY A 277 -7.00 -25.91 7.87
CA GLY A 277 -7.30 -25.29 6.59
C GLY A 277 -8.47 -25.94 5.83
N ASN A 278 -9.22 -26.86 6.42
CA ASN A 278 -10.42 -27.39 5.82
C ASN A 278 -11.54 -26.34 5.84
N LEU A 279 -12.35 -26.31 4.78
CA LEU A 279 -13.58 -25.52 4.77
C LEU A 279 -14.70 -26.32 5.40
N VAL A 280 -15.15 -25.90 6.57
CA VAL A 280 -16.27 -26.51 7.27
C VAL A 280 -17.54 -25.74 6.93
N MET A 281 -18.59 -26.47 6.63
CA MET A 281 -19.87 -25.93 6.17
C MET A 281 -21.00 -26.53 7.01
N ALA A 282 -21.96 -25.72 7.39
CA ALA A 282 -23.20 -26.18 8.02
C ALA A 282 -24.39 -25.69 7.21
N ASN A 283 -25.42 -26.53 7.11
CA ASN A 283 -26.72 -26.09 6.64
C ASN A 283 -27.49 -25.46 7.84
N ARG A 284 -28.71 -25.01 7.59
CA ARG A 284 -29.58 -24.42 8.60
C ARG A 284 -30.90 -25.13 8.68
N LEU A 285 -31.37 -25.36 9.90
CA LEU A 285 -32.75 -25.71 10.17
C LEU A 285 -33.35 -24.63 11.07
N TRP A 286 -34.14 -23.75 10.49
CA TRP A 286 -34.91 -22.77 11.24
C TRP A 286 -36.31 -23.28 11.58
N ASN A 287 -36.88 -24.10 10.70
CA ASN A 287 -38.24 -24.58 10.84
C ASN A 287 -38.38 -25.88 10.04
N ARG A 288 -39.09 -26.86 10.56
CA ARG A 288 -39.46 -28.12 9.87
C ARG A 288 -40.15 -27.93 8.52
N TRP A 289 -40.60 -26.73 8.22
CA TRP A 289 -41.36 -26.39 7.03
C TRP A 289 -40.51 -25.93 5.83
N THR A 290 -39.23 -25.72 6.02
CA THR A 290 -38.39 -25.27 4.91
C THR A 290 -37.98 -26.42 4.01
N ALA A 291 -38.06 -26.19 2.71
CA ALA A 291 -38.02 -27.19 1.63
C ALA A 291 -36.64 -27.83 1.37
N TYR A 292 -35.63 -27.62 2.21
CA TYR A 292 -34.24 -28.00 1.94
C TYR A 292 -33.76 -29.27 2.67
N GLY A 293 -34.65 -30.15 3.00
CA GLY A 293 -34.34 -31.38 3.73
C GLY A 293 -34.56 -31.21 5.23
N ASN A 294 -35.10 -32.28 5.83
CA ASN A 294 -35.59 -32.25 7.22
C ASN A 294 -34.48 -32.42 8.28
N TRP A 295 -33.18 -32.30 7.87
CA TRP A 295 -32.10 -32.75 8.71
C TRP A 295 -30.93 -31.78 8.71
N PHE A 296 -30.39 -31.48 9.89
CA PHE A 296 -29.18 -30.69 10.03
C PHE A 296 -27.95 -31.53 9.63
N ARG A 297 -27.03 -30.87 8.90
CA ARG A 297 -25.79 -31.49 8.41
C ARG A 297 -24.62 -30.53 8.63
N ILE A 298 -23.49 -31.08 9.01
CA ILE A 298 -22.19 -30.41 8.93
C ILE A 298 -21.30 -31.22 8.00
N ALA A 299 -20.63 -30.55 7.10
CA ALA A 299 -19.74 -31.17 6.15
C ALA A 299 -18.44 -30.35 6.02
N TYR A 300 -17.43 -30.97 5.45
CA TYR A 300 -16.18 -30.27 5.16
C TYR A 300 -15.66 -30.58 3.76
N LEU A 301 -14.80 -29.66 3.28
CA LEU A 301 -14.02 -29.80 2.06
C LEU A 301 -12.55 -29.59 2.40
N ALA A 302 -11.73 -30.62 2.16
CA ALA A 302 -10.28 -30.53 2.40
C ALA A 302 -9.59 -29.73 1.29
N PRO A 303 -8.49 -29.01 1.57
CA PRO A 303 -7.73 -28.27 0.55
C PRO A 303 -7.35 -29.16 -0.63
N GLY A 304 -7.54 -28.64 -1.85
CA GLY A 304 -7.29 -29.39 -3.10
C GLY A 304 -8.28 -30.49 -3.41
N SER A 305 -9.29 -30.76 -2.57
CA SER A 305 -10.36 -31.74 -2.82
C SER A 305 -11.55 -31.09 -3.53
N THR A 306 -12.29 -31.91 -4.26
CA THR A 306 -13.62 -31.57 -4.81
C THR A 306 -14.75 -32.32 -4.13
N GLU A 307 -14.42 -33.21 -3.19
CA GLU A 307 -15.38 -34.08 -2.51
C GLU A 307 -15.78 -33.46 -1.16
N VAL A 308 -17.05 -33.07 -1.03
CA VAL A 308 -17.65 -32.66 0.23
C VAL A 308 -17.99 -33.89 1.05
N LYS A 309 -17.47 -33.95 2.28
CA LYS A 309 -17.66 -35.08 3.22
C LYS A 309 -18.47 -34.69 4.42
N ASP A 310 -19.46 -35.49 4.78
CA ASP A 310 -20.25 -35.26 5.99
C ASP A 310 -19.43 -35.56 7.24
N ILE A 311 -19.48 -34.61 8.21
CA ILE A 311 -19.01 -34.79 9.58
C ILE A 311 -20.15 -35.39 10.43
N ILE A 312 -21.33 -34.80 10.29
CA ILE A 312 -22.56 -35.28 10.90
C ILE A 312 -23.72 -35.01 9.94
N LYS A 313 -24.68 -35.91 9.90
CA LYS A 313 -25.89 -35.76 9.11
C LYS A 313 -27.07 -36.40 9.84
N ASP A 314 -28.25 -36.09 9.34
CA ASP A 314 -29.51 -36.65 9.83
C ASP A 314 -29.78 -36.31 11.31
N VAL A 315 -29.35 -35.10 11.76
CA VAL A 315 -29.65 -34.60 13.09
C VAL A 315 -31.02 -33.94 13.07
N ASP A 316 -31.94 -34.50 13.87
CA ASP A 316 -33.32 -33.97 14.03
C ASP A 316 -33.32 -32.89 15.13
N GLU A 317 -32.59 -31.80 14.85
CA GLU A 317 -32.53 -30.62 15.75
C GLU A 317 -33.08 -29.40 15.02
N GLU A 318 -34.05 -28.75 15.61
CA GLU A 318 -34.58 -27.50 15.12
C GLU A 318 -33.74 -26.32 15.63
N TYR A 319 -33.70 -25.24 14.85
CA TYR A 319 -33.16 -23.95 15.29
C TYR A 319 -31.66 -23.88 15.55
N LEU A 320 -30.85 -24.66 14.86
CA LEU A 320 -29.40 -24.47 14.91
C LEU A 320 -28.97 -23.23 14.12
N GLY A 321 -28.12 -22.44 14.73
CA GLY A 321 -27.94 -21.04 14.45
C GLY A 321 -27.18 -20.64 13.20
N MET A 322 -27.04 -19.33 13.04
CA MET A 322 -26.51 -18.66 11.85
C MET A 322 -25.00 -18.52 11.82
N SER A 323 -24.32 -18.81 12.89
CA SER A 323 -22.86 -18.74 13.01
C SER A 323 -22.31 -20.03 13.58
N MET A 324 -21.08 -20.34 13.24
CA MET A 324 -20.41 -21.57 13.64
C MET A 324 -19.00 -21.23 14.12
N ASN A 325 -18.58 -21.85 15.19
CA ASN A 325 -17.19 -21.88 15.61
C ASN A 325 -16.61 -23.27 15.36
N VAL A 326 -15.40 -23.34 14.82
CA VAL A 326 -14.70 -24.59 14.55
C VAL A 326 -13.29 -24.49 15.11
N ARG A 327 -12.85 -25.58 15.73
CA ARG A 327 -11.57 -25.70 16.35
C ARG A 327 -10.97 -27.08 16.12
N GLY A 328 -9.65 -27.13 15.92
CA GLY A 328 -8.92 -28.36 15.64
C GLY A 328 -9.01 -28.77 14.17
N ASP A 329 -8.71 -30.02 13.88
CA ASP A 329 -8.71 -30.62 12.54
C ASP A 329 -9.94 -31.53 12.41
N VAL A 330 -10.92 -31.11 11.62
CA VAL A 330 -12.18 -31.86 11.45
C VAL A 330 -11.97 -33.24 10.80
N THR A 331 -10.83 -33.51 10.22
CA THR A 331 -10.48 -34.83 9.70
C THR A 331 -9.95 -35.78 10.77
N LYS A 332 -9.65 -35.27 11.97
CA LYS A 332 -9.09 -36.01 13.11
C LYS A 332 -9.85 -35.71 14.39
N ASN A 333 -9.43 -34.64 15.06
CA ASN A 333 -10.04 -34.17 16.32
C ASN A 333 -10.36 -32.70 16.22
N ALA A 334 -11.61 -32.36 16.41
CA ALA A 334 -12.10 -30.98 16.39
C ALA A 334 -13.29 -30.81 17.33
N LEU A 335 -13.62 -29.57 17.59
CA LEU A 335 -14.86 -29.17 18.25
C LEU A 335 -15.57 -28.14 17.38
N ILE A 336 -16.83 -28.40 17.08
CA ILE A 336 -17.71 -27.48 16.38
C ILE A 336 -18.79 -27.03 17.35
N ALA A 337 -19.05 -25.74 17.43
CA ALA A 337 -20.07 -25.15 18.28
C ALA A 337 -21.02 -24.28 17.46
N LEU A 338 -22.30 -24.43 17.69
CA LEU A 338 -23.37 -23.62 17.09
C LEU A 338 -24.35 -23.16 18.17
N PRO A 339 -24.93 -21.95 18.00
CA PRO A 339 -26.03 -21.56 18.85
C PRO A 339 -27.24 -22.47 18.62
N HIS A 340 -27.91 -22.82 19.70
CA HIS A 340 -29.11 -23.61 19.70
C HIS A 340 -30.28 -22.79 20.23
N ASN A 341 -31.31 -22.61 19.44
CA ASN A 341 -32.56 -21.99 19.86
C ASN A 341 -33.58 -23.08 20.18
N ASN A 342 -34.03 -23.17 21.40
CA ASN A 342 -34.98 -24.19 21.86
C ASN A 342 -36.45 -23.83 21.51
N GLY A 343 -36.71 -22.83 20.70
CA GLY A 343 -38.06 -22.42 20.29
C GLY A 343 -38.83 -21.58 21.33
N GLU A 344 -38.24 -21.33 22.47
CA GLU A 344 -38.87 -20.60 23.61
C GLU A 344 -38.30 -19.20 23.80
N TYR A 345 -37.57 -18.66 22.83
CA TYR A 345 -36.87 -17.36 22.94
C TYR A 345 -35.79 -17.28 24.04
N VAL A 346 -35.38 -18.41 24.57
CA VAL A 346 -34.32 -18.49 25.57
C VAL A 346 -33.07 -19.07 24.91
N ASN A 347 -32.18 -18.22 24.47
CA ASN A 347 -31.00 -18.58 23.69
C ASN A 347 -29.76 -18.73 24.58
N ASN A 348 -29.84 -19.64 25.55
CA ASN A 348 -28.76 -19.93 26.46
C ASN A 348 -28.18 -21.34 26.30
N VAL A 349 -28.41 -21.98 25.17
CA VAL A 349 -27.86 -23.30 24.85
C VAL A 349 -26.95 -23.23 23.63
N ILE A 350 -25.84 -23.93 23.72
CA ILE A 350 -24.91 -24.16 22.62
C ILE A 350 -24.91 -25.63 22.26
N SER A 351 -25.10 -25.95 21.00
CA SER A 351 -24.90 -27.28 20.48
C SER A 351 -23.42 -27.50 20.14
N LEU A 352 -22.85 -28.54 20.74
CA LEU A 352 -21.46 -28.94 20.54
C LEU A 352 -21.41 -30.22 19.69
N PHE A 353 -20.46 -30.25 18.77
CA PHE A 353 -20.15 -31.40 17.94
C PHE A 353 -18.68 -31.75 18.07
N PRO A 354 -18.30 -32.52 19.12
CA PRO A 354 -16.97 -33.09 19.22
C PRO A 354 -16.71 -34.04 18.06
N VAL A 355 -15.68 -33.73 17.27
CA VAL A 355 -15.30 -34.53 16.10
C VAL A 355 -14.17 -35.48 16.48
N THR A 356 -14.30 -36.75 16.10
CA THR A 356 -13.25 -37.74 16.19
C THR A 356 -13.19 -38.50 14.88
N ASP A 357 -12.02 -38.56 14.25
CA ASP A 357 -11.80 -39.24 12.96
C ASP A 357 -12.84 -38.86 11.88
N GLY A 358 -13.12 -37.56 11.77
CA GLY A 358 -14.02 -37.02 10.78
C GLY A 358 -15.52 -37.24 11.03
N SER A 359 -15.90 -37.68 12.22
CA SER A 359 -17.31 -37.89 12.61
C SER A 359 -17.60 -37.22 13.94
N ALA A 360 -18.80 -36.73 14.13
CA ALA A 360 -19.22 -36.06 15.36
C ALA A 360 -20.48 -36.66 15.97
N LEU A 361 -20.60 -36.49 17.29
CA LEU A 361 -21.82 -36.71 18.06
C LEU A 361 -22.24 -35.40 18.68
N GLN A 362 -23.54 -35.10 18.67
CA GLN A 362 -24.07 -33.88 19.29
C GLN A 362 -24.08 -33.99 20.82
N ALA A 363 -23.70 -32.88 21.46
CA ALA A 363 -23.87 -32.60 22.85
C ALA A 363 -24.34 -31.16 23.03
N ASN A 364 -24.94 -30.83 24.16
CA ASN A 364 -25.39 -29.46 24.42
C ASN A 364 -24.79 -28.96 25.75
N VAL A 365 -24.49 -27.67 25.79
CA VAL A 365 -24.11 -26.97 27.00
C VAL A 365 -25.06 -25.80 27.24
N THR A 366 -25.55 -25.68 28.49
CA THR A 366 -26.37 -24.55 28.90
C THR A 366 -25.46 -23.48 29.52
N LEU A 367 -25.62 -22.24 29.03
CA LEU A 367 -24.87 -21.11 29.56
C LEU A 367 -25.34 -20.71 30.94
N ASP A 368 -24.44 -20.17 31.74
CA ASP A 368 -24.75 -19.71 33.10
C ASP A 368 -25.55 -18.39 33.11
N ALA A 369 -25.95 -17.96 34.31
CA ALA A 369 -26.73 -16.73 34.49
C ALA A 369 -25.96 -15.44 34.20
N ASN A 370 -24.66 -15.51 33.99
CA ASN A 370 -23.84 -14.35 33.61
C ASN A 370 -23.86 -14.09 32.08
N TYR A 371 -24.41 -15.03 31.32
CA TYR A 371 -24.59 -14.81 29.88
C TYR A 371 -25.54 -13.64 29.64
N LYS A 372 -25.07 -12.67 28.89
CA LYS A 372 -25.79 -11.45 28.53
C LYS A 372 -26.31 -11.48 27.08
N GLY A 373 -26.77 -12.60 26.63
CA GLY A 373 -27.48 -12.73 25.36
C GLY A 373 -28.90 -12.23 25.49
N VAL A 374 -29.39 -11.58 24.47
CA VAL A 374 -30.75 -11.05 24.43
C VAL A 374 -31.47 -11.58 23.20
N GLY A 375 -32.64 -12.16 23.41
CA GLY A 375 -33.63 -12.33 22.37
C GLY A 375 -33.46 -13.51 21.43
N TRP A 376 -33.98 -13.38 20.26
CA TRP A 376 -34.34 -14.41 19.28
C TRP A 376 -33.16 -15.09 18.56
N ALA A 377 -32.04 -14.44 18.51
CA ALA A 377 -30.86 -14.98 17.86
C ALA A 377 -29.90 -15.48 18.93
N GLY A 378 -29.56 -16.72 18.93
CA GLY A 378 -28.58 -17.30 19.85
C GLY A 378 -27.23 -16.58 19.79
N PRO A 379 -26.27 -17.00 20.63
CA PRO A 379 -24.95 -16.42 20.65
C PRO A 379 -24.30 -16.47 19.26
N TYR A 380 -23.70 -15.37 18.81
CA TYR A 380 -22.84 -15.38 17.63
C TYR A 380 -21.45 -15.82 18.03
N PHE A 381 -20.92 -16.80 17.32
CA PHE A 381 -19.60 -17.31 17.58
C PHE A 381 -18.58 -16.73 16.61
N GLY A 382 -17.43 -16.34 17.14
CA GLY A 382 -16.25 -16.12 16.35
C GLY A 382 -15.68 -17.43 15.81
N GLY A 383 -15.18 -17.41 14.60
CA GLY A 383 -14.28 -18.46 14.14
C GLY A 383 -12.94 -18.32 14.87
N GLY A 384 -12.29 -19.41 15.20
CA GLY A 384 -11.00 -19.42 15.88
C GLY A 384 -11.07 -19.64 17.39
N VAL A 385 -9.91 -19.79 17.97
CA VAL A 385 -9.77 -20.33 19.32
C VAL A 385 -8.99 -19.39 20.20
N HIS A 386 -9.57 -19.11 21.34
CA HIS A 386 -8.80 -18.71 22.52
C HIS A 386 -7.89 -19.87 22.94
N ASN A 387 -6.64 -19.62 23.37
CA ASN A 387 -5.67 -20.65 23.82
C ASN A 387 -6.15 -21.55 24.98
N HIS A 388 -7.35 -21.36 25.45
CA HIS A 388 -7.91 -22.14 26.50
C HIS A 388 -8.79 -23.26 25.94
N PRO A 389 -8.48 -24.54 26.22
CA PRO A 389 -9.32 -25.65 25.80
C PRO A 389 -10.74 -25.48 26.36
N GLY A 390 -11.74 -25.52 25.49
CA GLY A 390 -13.14 -25.40 25.90
C GLY A 390 -13.68 -23.97 25.97
N LEU A 391 -12.91 -22.93 25.63
CA LEU A 391 -13.42 -21.57 25.53
C LEU A 391 -13.76 -21.19 24.08
N ALA A 392 -14.89 -20.54 23.89
CA ALA A 392 -15.27 -19.86 22.65
C ALA A 392 -15.61 -18.41 22.98
N LEU A 393 -15.28 -17.50 22.05
CA LEU A 393 -15.75 -16.11 22.15
C LEU A 393 -17.15 -16.00 21.55
N VAL A 394 -18.01 -15.29 22.24
CA VAL A 394 -19.39 -15.08 21.86
C VAL A 394 -19.69 -13.59 21.88
N GLY A 395 -20.23 -13.08 20.76
CA GLY A 395 -20.85 -11.77 20.71
C GLY A 395 -22.31 -11.88 21.11
N SER A 396 -22.81 -10.97 21.90
CA SER A 396 -24.25 -10.88 22.16
C SER A 396 -24.96 -10.27 20.95
N THR A 397 -26.19 -10.71 20.70
CA THR A 397 -26.98 -10.27 19.56
C THR A 397 -28.13 -9.36 20.01
N ILE A 398 -28.54 -8.50 19.11
CA ILE A 398 -29.67 -7.59 19.32
C ILE A 398 -30.94 -8.24 18.77
N ASP A 399 -32.00 -8.26 19.56
CA ASP A 399 -33.35 -8.51 19.06
C ASP A 399 -33.94 -7.23 18.50
N ALA A 400 -34.34 -7.26 17.23
CA ALA A 400 -34.96 -6.13 16.54
C ALA A 400 -36.25 -5.60 17.17
N GLY A 401 -36.89 -6.40 18.06
CA GLY A 401 -38.10 -6.00 18.79
C GLY A 401 -37.86 -5.23 20.10
N ALA A 402 -36.62 -5.16 20.61
CA ALA A 402 -36.32 -4.67 21.95
C ALA A 402 -35.23 -3.59 21.95
N VAL A 403 -35.50 -2.47 21.29
CA VAL A 403 -34.55 -1.33 21.16
C VAL A 403 -34.07 -0.79 22.53
N SER A 404 -34.78 -1.00 23.60
CA SER A 404 -34.41 -0.53 24.95
C SER A 404 -33.43 -1.41 25.70
N SER A 405 -33.19 -2.64 25.27
CA SER A 405 -32.27 -3.58 25.91
C SER A 405 -30.91 -3.67 25.26
N CYS A 406 -30.67 -2.86 24.23
CA CYS A 406 -29.48 -2.91 23.40
C CYS A 406 -28.19 -2.48 24.09
N TYR A 407 -28.25 -1.78 25.21
CA TYR A 407 -27.06 -1.29 25.92
C TYR A 407 -26.16 -2.40 26.45
N ASP A 408 -26.72 -3.55 26.79
CA ASP A 408 -25.95 -4.70 27.25
C ASP A 408 -25.50 -5.63 26.10
N ALA A 409 -25.93 -5.36 24.88
CA ALA A 409 -25.78 -6.26 23.74
C ALA A 409 -24.39 -6.18 23.05
N ASN A 410 -23.59 -5.18 23.35
CA ASN A 410 -22.27 -4.99 22.72
C ASN A 410 -21.11 -5.57 23.55
N LEU A 411 -21.43 -6.50 24.43
CA LEU A 411 -20.43 -7.22 25.21
C LEU A 411 -19.87 -8.40 24.42
N LEU A 412 -18.56 -8.59 24.50
CA LEU A 412 -17.90 -9.80 24.04
C LEU A 412 -17.67 -10.71 25.25
N GLN A 413 -18.14 -11.95 25.15
CA GLN A 413 -18.05 -12.92 26.23
C GLN A 413 -17.29 -14.15 25.78
N ALA A 414 -16.43 -14.66 26.66
CA ALA A 414 -15.84 -16.00 26.54
C ALA A 414 -16.72 -17.00 27.25
N ILE A 415 -16.92 -18.17 26.66
CA ILE A 415 -17.72 -19.26 27.21
C ILE A 415 -16.81 -20.46 27.46
N ASP A 416 -16.88 -21.00 28.67
CA ASP A 416 -16.35 -22.33 28.96
C ASP A 416 -17.34 -23.38 28.43
N LEU A 417 -16.96 -24.05 27.34
CA LEU A 417 -17.84 -25.02 26.66
C LEU A 417 -18.06 -26.32 27.44
N THR A 418 -17.39 -26.50 28.59
CA THR A 418 -17.60 -27.66 29.51
C THR A 418 -18.65 -27.35 30.56
N SER A 419 -18.54 -26.16 31.16
CA SER A 419 -19.39 -25.76 32.31
C SER A 419 -20.52 -24.79 31.92
N GLY A 420 -20.45 -24.15 30.76
CA GLY A 420 -21.35 -23.07 30.36
C GLY A 420 -21.06 -21.74 31.08
N ALA A 421 -19.97 -21.64 31.85
CA ALA A 421 -19.60 -20.41 32.53
C ALA A 421 -19.18 -19.34 31.54
N THR A 422 -19.63 -18.09 31.78
CA THR A 422 -19.36 -16.95 30.90
C THR A 422 -18.55 -15.87 31.61
N THR A 423 -17.62 -15.27 30.87
CA THR A 423 -16.82 -14.13 31.33
C THR A 423 -16.78 -13.05 30.29
N VAL A 424 -16.87 -11.78 30.69
CA VAL A 424 -16.78 -10.63 29.80
C VAL A 424 -15.33 -10.43 29.36
N VAL A 425 -15.08 -10.44 28.07
CA VAL A 425 -13.77 -10.16 27.45
C VAL A 425 -13.61 -8.67 27.19
N VAL A 426 -14.64 -8.05 26.61
CA VAL A 426 -14.71 -6.60 26.37
C VAL A 426 -16.06 -6.12 26.90
N ASP A 427 -16.05 -5.17 27.82
CA ASP A 427 -17.24 -4.65 28.51
C ASP A 427 -17.61 -3.22 28.10
N THR A 428 -16.86 -2.63 27.18
CA THR A 428 -17.11 -1.30 26.64
C THR A 428 -18.06 -1.38 25.45
N PRO A 429 -19.03 -0.46 25.32
CA PRO A 429 -19.81 -0.35 24.10
C PRO A 429 -18.86 -0.17 22.91
N LEU A 430 -18.92 -1.08 21.94
CA LEU A 430 -18.04 -1.07 20.78
C LEU A 430 -18.41 0.02 19.78
N ALA A 431 -19.62 0.55 19.80
CA ALA A 431 -20.08 1.62 18.92
C ALA A 431 -20.54 2.82 19.77
N GLY A 432 -20.04 4.02 19.47
CA GLY A 432 -20.30 5.27 20.16
C GLY A 432 -21.79 5.60 20.39
N ASP A 433 -22.28 6.77 20.01
CA ASP A 433 -23.67 7.23 20.22
C ASP A 433 -24.77 6.33 19.61
N TYR A 434 -24.40 5.40 18.74
CA TYR A 434 -25.28 4.41 18.10
C TYR A 434 -25.15 3.00 18.67
N ALA A 435 -24.54 2.83 19.82
CA ALA A 435 -24.25 1.52 20.41
C ALA A 435 -25.46 0.57 20.42
N GLY A 436 -26.67 1.09 20.65
CA GLY A 436 -27.91 0.32 20.62
C GLY A 436 -28.38 -0.16 19.26
N ASN A 437 -27.74 0.26 18.17
CA ASN A 437 -28.16 -0.05 16.80
C ASN A 437 -27.15 -0.95 16.06
N PHE A 438 -26.10 -1.37 16.75
CA PHE A 438 -25.07 -2.26 16.21
C PHE A 438 -25.09 -3.58 16.97
N ALA A 439 -24.79 -4.65 16.27
CA ALA A 439 -24.62 -5.98 16.85
C ALA A 439 -23.27 -6.58 16.43
N PRO A 440 -22.52 -7.17 17.38
CA PRO A 440 -21.30 -7.88 17.08
C PRO A 440 -21.61 -9.22 16.41
N ASN A 441 -21.83 -9.20 15.11
CA ASN A 441 -22.30 -10.36 14.35
C ASN A 441 -21.19 -11.18 13.73
N GLY A 442 -20.03 -10.59 13.50
CA GLY A 442 -18.86 -11.25 12.92
C GLY A 442 -17.72 -11.27 13.92
N LEU A 443 -17.23 -12.45 14.21
CA LEU A 443 -16.11 -12.65 15.14
C LEU A 443 -15.12 -13.63 14.53
N ASP A 444 -13.84 -13.32 14.59
CA ASP A 444 -12.75 -14.27 14.33
C ASP A 444 -11.59 -14.02 15.27
N ILE A 445 -11.05 -15.08 15.85
CA ILE A 445 -9.89 -15.03 16.74
C ILE A 445 -8.79 -15.90 16.17
N ARG A 446 -7.58 -15.35 16.06
CA ARG A 446 -6.40 -16.04 15.52
C ARG A 446 -5.17 -15.76 16.36
N GLU A 447 -4.32 -16.77 16.44
CA GLU A 447 -2.96 -16.60 16.96
C GLU A 447 -2.04 -16.22 15.79
N ILE A 448 -1.38 -15.07 15.92
CA ILE A 448 -0.45 -14.52 14.92
C ILE A 448 0.82 -14.14 15.65
N ASN A 449 1.94 -14.72 15.28
CA ASN A 449 3.25 -14.50 15.91
C ASN A 449 3.25 -14.71 17.46
N GLY A 450 2.49 -15.69 17.94
CA GLY A 450 2.41 -16.04 19.35
C GLY A 450 1.52 -15.12 20.20
N LYS A 451 0.77 -14.22 19.56
CA LYS A 451 -0.26 -13.38 20.19
C LYS A 451 -1.62 -13.64 19.61
N GLN A 452 -2.65 -13.47 20.43
CA GLN A 452 -4.03 -13.62 19.99
C GLN A 452 -4.65 -12.29 19.63
N TYR A 453 -5.25 -12.25 18.44
CA TYR A 453 -6.00 -11.12 17.92
C TYR A 453 -7.45 -11.51 17.67
N LEU A 454 -8.35 -10.57 17.89
CA LEU A 454 -9.78 -10.73 17.70
C LEU A 454 -10.29 -9.66 16.75
N ALA A 455 -10.83 -10.07 15.61
CA ALA A 455 -11.59 -9.20 14.73
C ALA A 455 -13.07 -9.28 15.08
N VAL A 456 -13.73 -8.13 15.18
CA VAL A 456 -15.15 -8.01 15.49
C VAL A 456 -15.80 -7.09 14.48
N ALA A 457 -16.79 -7.56 13.73
CA ALA A 457 -17.63 -6.72 12.90
C ALA A 457 -18.94 -6.38 13.61
N LEU A 458 -19.18 -5.10 13.78
CA LEU A 458 -20.46 -4.57 14.21
C LEU A 458 -21.28 -4.17 13.00
N SER A 459 -22.37 -4.85 12.77
CA SER A 459 -23.31 -4.51 11.71
C SER A 459 -24.41 -3.62 12.26
N CYS A 460 -24.83 -2.62 11.48
CA CYS A 460 -25.83 -1.64 11.91
C CYS A 460 -27.23 -2.01 11.44
N PHE A 461 -28.23 -1.76 12.29
CA PHE A 461 -29.65 -1.94 11.93
C PHE A 461 -30.16 -0.90 10.94
N TYR A 462 -29.57 0.28 10.93
CA TYR A 462 -30.03 1.34 10.04
C TYR A 462 -29.51 1.13 8.63
N PRO A 463 -30.41 1.26 7.64
CA PRO A 463 -30.00 1.22 6.24
C PRO A 463 -28.94 2.27 5.95
N SER A 464 -28.01 1.93 5.05
CA SER A 464 -26.96 2.84 4.59
C SER A 464 -25.91 3.26 5.64
N THR A 465 -25.82 2.54 6.75
CA THR A 465 -24.74 2.73 7.71
C THR A 465 -23.67 1.65 7.50
N PRO A 466 -22.42 2.04 7.25
CA PRO A 466 -21.36 1.05 7.11
C PRO A 466 -21.16 0.27 8.42
N PRO A 467 -20.75 -0.99 8.34
CA PRO A 467 -20.32 -1.74 9.52
C PRO A 467 -19.04 -1.13 10.09
N THR A 468 -18.83 -1.35 11.37
CA THR A 468 -17.55 -1.03 12.00
C THR A 468 -16.83 -2.32 12.36
N VAL A 469 -15.57 -2.45 11.96
CA VAL A 469 -14.73 -3.58 12.31
C VAL A 469 -13.65 -3.15 13.29
N TYR A 470 -13.55 -3.85 14.41
CA TYR A 470 -12.50 -3.64 15.38
C TYR A 470 -11.49 -4.81 15.32
N LEU A 471 -10.23 -4.49 15.46
CA LEU A 471 -9.17 -5.46 15.70
C LEU A 471 -8.61 -5.25 17.11
N PHE A 472 -8.76 -6.26 17.95
CA PHE A 472 -8.29 -6.24 19.34
C PHE A 472 -7.05 -7.11 19.53
N ASP A 473 -6.16 -6.67 20.39
CA ASP A 473 -5.23 -7.53 21.10
C ASP A 473 -5.98 -8.16 22.28
N VAL A 474 -6.09 -9.47 22.30
CA VAL A 474 -6.91 -10.20 23.28
C VAL A 474 -6.32 -10.12 24.70
N GLU A 475 -4.99 -10.08 24.83
CA GLU A 475 -4.32 -10.04 26.13
C GLU A 475 -4.49 -8.67 26.80
N SER A 476 -4.24 -7.59 26.05
CA SER A 476 -4.40 -6.23 26.56
C SER A 476 -5.85 -5.76 26.62
N LYS A 477 -6.77 -6.45 25.92
CA LYS A 477 -8.18 -6.07 25.72
C LYS A 477 -8.35 -4.70 25.07
N GLN A 478 -7.35 -4.23 24.34
CA GLN A 478 -7.35 -2.94 23.67
C GLN A 478 -7.69 -3.11 22.20
N ALA A 479 -8.54 -2.22 21.69
CA ALA A 479 -8.72 -2.07 20.26
C ALA A 479 -7.44 -1.44 19.67
N LEU A 480 -6.77 -2.18 18.81
CA LEU A 480 -5.60 -1.70 18.08
C LEU A 480 -6.03 -0.82 16.90
N TYR A 481 -7.09 -1.23 16.22
CA TYR A 481 -7.58 -0.57 15.02
C TYR A 481 -9.11 -0.59 14.97
N THR A 482 -9.65 0.46 14.36
CA THR A 482 -11.06 0.58 13.96
C THR A 482 -11.12 0.78 12.46
N TRP A 483 -11.97 0.01 11.79
CA TRP A 483 -12.27 0.15 10.38
C TRP A 483 -13.75 0.54 10.26
N ASP A 484 -14.01 1.83 10.05
CA ASP A 484 -15.33 2.47 9.99
C ASP A 484 -15.62 3.14 8.62
N ASP A 485 -14.64 3.10 7.72
CA ASP A 485 -14.71 3.61 6.35
C ASP A 485 -15.06 2.52 5.31
N VAL A 486 -15.90 1.57 5.68
CA VAL A 486 -16.34 0.50 4.77
C VAL A 486 -17.21 1.09 3.66
N GLU A 487 -16.85 0.80 2.41
CA GLU A 487 -17.59 1.25 1.23
C GLU A 487 -18.99 0.64 1.16
N LEU A 488 -19.97 1.44 0.77
CA LEU A 488 -21.37 1.02 0.61
C LEU A 488 -21.66 0.72 -0.87
N PHE A 489 -21.85 -0.56 -1.21
CA PHE A 489 -22.13 -0.96 -2.60
C PHE A 489 -23.62 -1.09 -2.93
N ASP A 490 -24.43 -1.37 -1.95
CA ASP A 490 -25.88 -1.48 -2.12
C ASP A 490 -26.60 -0.97 -0.87
N PRO A 491 -26.51 0.35 -0.63
CA PRO A 491 -27.13 0.94 0.55
C PRO A 491 -28.64 0.68 0.53
N GLN A 492 -29.13 0.14 1.63
CA GLN A 492 -30.58 -0.07 1.77
C GLN A 492 -31.33 1.26 1.69
N ASP A 493 -32.45 1.29 0.97
CA ASP A 493 -33.30 2.47 0.90
C ASP A 493 -33.91 2.77 2.28
N ALA A 494 -33.71 3.98 2.77
CA ALA A 494 -34.21 4.47 4.07
C ALA A 494 -35.73 4.34 4.25
N ALA A 495 -36.50 4.08 3.18
CA ALA A 495 -37.94 3.90 3.20
C ALA A 495 -38.38 2.48 3.58
N SER A 496 -37.47 1.50 3.71
CA SER A 496 -37.84 0.15 4.12
C SER A 496 -37.93 0.08 5.65
N THR A 497 -39.13 0.08 6.15
CA THR A 497 -39.43 -0.02 7.59
C THR A 497 -39.36 -1.45 8.14
N ASN A 498 -38.91 -2.41 7.36
CA ASN A 498 -38.70 -3.78 7.82
C ASN A 498 -37.27 -3.94 8.30
N TYR A 499 -37.11 -4.05 9.59
CA TYR A 499 -35.88 -4.37 10.30
C TYR A 499 -35.39 -5.77 9.87
N GLU A 500 -34.73 -5.84 8.72
CA GLU A 500 -34.04 -7.05 8.32
C GLU A 500 -32.82 -7.21 9.23
N TYR A 501 -32.69 -8.39 9.83
CA TYR A 501 -31.57 -8.70 10.71
C TYR A 501 -30.26 -8.55 9.95
N VAL A 502 -29.51 -7.58 10.39
CA VAL A 502 -28.25 -7.19 9.80
C VAL A 502 -27.20 -8.19 10.23
N GLN A 503 -26.43 -8.67 9.29
CA GLN A 503 -25.39 -9.65 9.56
C GLN A 503 -24.12 -9.32 8.84
N ALA A 504 -23.02 -9.37 9.58
CA ALA A 504 -21.68 -9.35 9.07
C ALA A 504 -20.93 -10.63 9.46
N SER A 505 -19.90 -10.95 8.74
CA SER A 505 -18.94 -11.98 9.10
C SER A 505 -17.54 -11.52 8.77
N VAL A 506 -16.61 -11.87 9.62
CA VAL A 506 -15.18 -11.61 9.41
C VAL A 506 -14.38 -12.88 9.53
N THR A 507 -13.26 -12.90 8.84
CA THR A 507 -12.18 -13.87 9.04
C THR A 507 -10.86 -13.14 8.85
N MET A 508 -9.78 -13.67 9.39
CA MET A 508 -8.46 -13.07 9.25
C MET A 508 -7.38 -14.10 9.04
N GLU A 509 -6.29 -13.67 8.43
CA GLU A 509 -5.08 -14.48 8.26
C GLU A 509 -3.83 -13.64 8.53
N ALA A 510 -2.75 -14.32 8.94
CA ALA A 510 -1.45 -13.68 9.09
C ALA A 510 -0.92 -13.19 7.73
N ALA A 511 -0.31 -12.01 7.73
CA ALA A 511 0.38 -11.43 6.60
C ALA A 511 1.76 -10.93 7.03
N GLU A 512 2.63 -10.61 6.08
CA GLU A 512 3.95 -10.05 6.40
C GLU A 512 3.79 -8.75 7.21
N GLY A 513 4.33 -8.73 8.42
CA GLY A 513 4.27 -7.59 9.34
C GLY A 513 2.88 -7.23 9.86
N GLY A 514 1.88 -8.12 9.69
CA GLY A 514 0.53 -7.77 10.08
C GLY A 514 -0.52 -8.88 9.89
N VAL A 515 -1.75 -8.45 9.69
CA VAL A 515 -2.92 -9.31 9.49
C VAL A 515 -3.79 -8.75 8.38
N VAL A 516 -4.38 -9.61 7.57
CA VAL A 516 -5.48 -9.25 6.67
C VAL A 516 -6.79 -9.67 7.30
N VAL A 517 -7.71 -8.73 7.42
CA VAL A 517 -9.09 -8.97 7.83
C VAL A 517 -9.99 -8.93 6.59
N TYR A 518 -10.76 -9.97 6.39
CA TYR A 518 -11.77 -10.09 5.36
C TYR A 518 -13.15 -9.92 5.98
N LEU A 519 -13.96 -9.08 5.36
CA LEU A 519 -15.31 -8.73 5.80
C LEU A 519 -16.32 -9.10 4.73
N ILE A 520 -17.45 -9.65 5.14
CA ILE A 520 -18.70 -9.62 4.37
C ILE A 520 -19.78 -9.00 5.25
N ASP A 521 -20.47 -8.00 4.75
CA ASP A 521 -21.54 -7.33 5.47
C ASP A 521 -22.80 -7.19 4.60
N LYS A 522 -23.88 -7.75 5.10
CA LYS A 522 -25.16 -7.79 4.41
C LYS A 522 -25.82 -6.41 4.35
N SER A 523 -25.63 -5.57 5.38
CA SER A 523 -26.31 -4.27 5.46
C SER A 523 -25.78 -3.25 4.47
N SER A 524 -24.47 -3.28 4.22
CA SER A 524 -23.80 -2.42 3.24
C SER A 524 -23.71 -3.05 1.84
N GLY A 525 -23.97 -4.35 1.73
CA GLY A 525 -23.78 -5.10 0.50
C GLY A 525 -22.31 -5.26 0.11
N THR A 526 -21.40 -5.22 1.08
CA THR A 526 -19.95 -5.15 0.86
C THR A 526 -19.25 -6.47 1.17
N ILE A 527 -18.27 -6.81 0.34
CA ILE A 527 -17.22 -7.78 0.64
C ILE A 527 -15.89 -7.05 0.48
N ALA A 528 -15.02 -7.10 1.49
CA ALA A 528 -13.78 -6.33 1.46
C ALA A 528 -12.65 -7.02 2.21
N ALA A 529 -11.41 -6.62 1.89
CA ALA A 529 -10.21 -7.03 2.59
C ALA A 529 -9.38 -5.81 2.96
N LYS A 530 -8.93 -5.74 4.22
CA LYS A 530 -8.07 -4.66 4.72
C LYS A 530 -6.90 -5.25 5.50
N TYR A 531 -5.70 -4.79 5.18
CA TYR A 531 -4.48 -5.11 5.91
C TYR A 531 -4.32 -4.17 7.10
N PHE A 532 -3.85 -4.72 8.22
CA PHE A 532 -3.48 -4.01 9.43
C PHE A 532 -2.07 -4.42 9.85
N LYS A 533 -1.22 -3.47 10.11
CA LYS A 533 0.14 -3.69 10.63
C LYS A 533 0.06 -4.09 12.11
N LEU A 534 0.80 -5.13 12.54
CA LEU A 534 0.86 -5.61 13.94
C LEU A 534 2.23 -5.37 14.57
#